data_15e088224f9a948010dd7e70b46414e6
#
_entry.id   15e088224f9a948010dd7e70b46414e6
#
_cell.length_a   1.000
_cell.length_b   1.000
_cell.length_c   1.000
_cell.angle_alpha   90.00
_cell.angle_beta   90.00
_cell.angle_gamma   90.00
#
_symmetry.space_group_name_H-M   'P 1'
#
loop_
_entity.id
_entity.type
_entity.pdbx_description
1 polymer ?
#
loop_
_entity_poly.entity_id
_entity_poly.type
_entity_poly.pdbx_seq_one_letter_code
_entity_poly.pdbx_strand_id
1 'polypeptide(L)'
;MTLTAPTTVLDRPLPAPPVPRLAEIALFADLDGTLAPIEATPDAVKPNVSRRRLLDALARALGGRLAVVSGRALADLDRVLESRVAAIAAVHGLVRRTADGRIVTAGDGGRIGEALGAFRALAGADRGLLVEDKGLAAALHYRRAPDAAEACRDLAGRLAANLGLTVQEGDMVIEVKAPGPDKGAAVVAFMAETPFAGATPVFLGDDLTDERGFEAARALGGYGVIVGRRRPTAALYALADVVAAQAWLRRALEAN
;
A
#
# COMPACT_ATOMS: atom_id res chain seq x y z
N MET A 1 -46.67 14.22 -8.40
CA MET A 1 -45.36 14.90 -8.26
C MET A 1 -44.36 13.84 -7.82
N THR A 2 -43.67 13.25 -8.78
CA THR A 2 -42.71 12.14 -8.54
C THR A 2 -41.36 12.77 -8.23
N LEU A 3 -40.94 12.66 -6.97
CA LEU A 3 -39.61 13.09 -6.54
C LEU A 3 -38.56 12.12 -7.15
N THR A 4 -37.87 12.57 -8.17
CA THR A 4 -36.63 11.92 -8.65
C THR A 4 -35.55 12.05 -7.58
N ALA A 5 -35.13 10.92 -7.05
CA ALA A 5 -33.99 10.85 -6.14
C ALA A 5 -32.73 11.45 -6.82
N PRO A 6 -31.86 12.17 -6.09
CA PRO A 6 -30.66 12.71 -6.68
C PRO A 6 -29.76 11.55 -7.14
N THR A 7 -29.43 11.55 -8.42
CA THR A 7 -28.46 10.63 -9.03
C THR A 7 -27.12 10.79 -8.29
N THR A 8 -26.72 9.75 -7.59
CA THR A 8 -25.45 9.69 -6.86
C THR A 8 -24.30 9.93 -7.83
N VAL A 9 -23.37 10.79 -7.46
CA VAL A 9 -22.14 11.20 -8.22
C VAL A 9 -21.18 10.02 -8.53
N LEU A 10 -21.62 8.77 -8.33
CA LEU A 10 -20.82 7.54 -8.41
C LEU A 10 -20.68 6.94 -9.83
N ASP A 11 -21.26 7.56 -10.87
CA ASP A 11 -21.40 6.88 -12.18
C ASP A 11 -20.46 7.38 -13.29
N ARG A 12 -19.61 8.36 -13.02
CA ARG A 12 -18.66 8.81 -14.03
C ARG A 12 -17.29 8.16 -13.81
N PRO A 13 -16.74 7.44 -14.82
CA PRO A 13 -15.40 6.88 -14.71
C PRO A 13 -14.37 8.00 -14.48
N LEU A 14 -13.44 7.78 -13.53
CA LEU A 14 -12.31 8.68 -13.39
C LEU A 14 -11.50 8.71 -14.70
N PRO A 15 -10.98 9.88 -15.11
CA PRO A 15 -10.15 9.99 -16.29
C PRO A 15 -8.80 9.29 -16.08
N ALA A 16 -8.14 8.95 -17.20
CA ALA A 16 -6.76 8.49 -17.16
C ALA A 16 -5.83 9.63 -16.65
N PRO A 17 -4.77 9.30 -15.90
CA PRO A 17 -3.84 10.31 -15.41
C PRO A 17 -3.03 10.93 -16.56
N PRO A 18 -2.70 12.23 -16.46
CA PRO A 18 -1.78 12.85 -17.40
C PRO A 18 -0.39 12.21 -17.27
N VAL A 19 0.42 12.26 -18.32
CA VAL A 19 1.83 11.87 -18.23
C VAL A 19 2.57 12.91 -17.40
N PRO A 20 3.16 12.55 -16.25
CA PRO A 20 3.75 13.53 -15.35
C PRO A 20 5.12 13.98 -15.83
N ARG A 21 5.52 15.19 -15.47
CA ARG A 21 6.90 15.64 -15.58
C ARG A 21 7.69 15.10 -14.39
N LEU A 22 8.58 14.15 -14.64
CA LEU A 22 9.32 13.46 -13.58
C LEU A 22 10.22 14.40 -12.76
N ALA A 23 10.69 15.48 -13.35
CA ALA A 23 11.47 16.48 -12.64
C ALA A 23 10.67 17.23 -11.54
N GLU A 24 9.34 17.30 -11.67
CA GLU A 24 8.46 18.11 -10.81
C GLU A 24 7.76 17.27 -9.72
N ILE A 25 7.74 15.95 -9.86
CA ILE A 25 6.96 15.08 -8.96
C ILE A 25 7.82 14.28 -7.98
N ALA A 26 7.16 13.86 -6.90
CA ALA A 26 7.55 12.75 -6.04
C ALA A 26 6.55 11.61 -6.23
N LEU A 27 7.03 10.43 -6.56
CA LEU A 27 6.20 9.26 -6.85
C LEU A 27 6.15 8.31 -5.66
N PHE A 28 4.95 8.02 -5.21
CA PHE A 28 4.63 7.02 -4.19
C PHE A 28 3.80 5.92 -4.84
N ALA A 29 4.17 4.67 -4.65
CA ALA A 29 3.43 3.57 -5.23
C ALA A 29 3.29 2.40 -4.25
N ASP A 30 2.08 1.84 -4.16
CA ASP A 30 1.91 0.54 -3.53
C ASP A 30 2.49 -0.57 -4.42
N LEU A 31 2.69 -1.77 -3.84
CA LEU A 31 3.25 -2.90 -4.57
C LEU A 31 2.15 -3.83 -5.11
N ASP A 32 1.37 -4.43 -4.21
CA ASP A 32 0.41 -5.48 -4.56
C ASP A 32 -0.85 -4.87 -5.17
N GLY A 33 -1.25 -5.33 -6.35
CA GLY A 33 -2.36 -4.73 -7.11
C GLY A 33 -1.98 -3.46 -7.89
N THR A 34 -0.81 -2.87 -7.64
CA THR A 34 -0.35 -1.61 -8.24
C THR A 34 0.90 -1.79 -9.12
N LEU A 35 2.02 -2.22 -8.56
CA LEU A 35 3.27 -2.50 -9.29
C LEU A 35 3.46 -3.98 -9.58
N ALA A 36 2.78 -4.86 -8.83
CA ALA A 36 2.75 -6.30 -9.00
C ALA A 36 1.31 -6.81 -8.96
N PRO A 37 0.95 -7.88 -9.66
CA PRO A 37 -0.36 -8.48 -9.52
C PRO A 37 -0.57 -9.02 -8.10
N ILE A 38 -1.84 -9.06 -7.66
CA ILE A 38 -2.22 -9.72 -6.42
C ILE A 38 -2.10 -11.23 -6.63
N GLU A 39 -1.39 -11.91 -5.74
CA GLU A 39 -1.20 -13.35 -5.75
C GLU A 39 -1.99 -14.03 -4.62
N ALA A 40 -2.08 -15.37 -4.69
CA ALA A 40 -2.82 -16.17 -3.70
C ALA A 40 -2.21 -16.10 -2.29
N THR A 41 -0.90 -15.89 -2.19
CA THR A 41 -0.17 -15.70 -0.93
C THR A 41 0.91 -14.62 -1.11
N PRO A 42 1.33 -13.93 -0.03
CA PRO A 42 2.39 -12.94 -0.11
C PRO A 42 3.68 -13.47 -0.72
N ASP A 43 4.07 -14.71 -0.38
CA ASP A 43 5.29 -15.36 -0.89
C ASP A 43 5.23 -15.74 -2.37
N ALA A 44 4.04 -15.77 -2.97
CA ALA A 44 3.88 -16.03 -4.40
C ALA A 44 4.33 -14.85 -5.27
N VAL A 45 4.34 -13.63 -4.73
CA VAL A 45 4.90 -12.47 -5.42
C VAL A 45 6.42 -12.60 -5.46
N LYS A 46 6.95 -12.81 -6.67
CA LYS A 46 8.39 -13.05 -6.88
C LYS A 46 9.10 -11.79 -7.40
N PRO A 47 10.43 -11.73 -7.26
CA PRO A 47 11.25 -10.79 -7.99
C PRO A 47 10.93 -10.82 -9.49
N ASN A 48 10.91 -9.65 -10.13
CA ASN A 48 10.59 -9.52 -11.55
C ASN A 48 11.54 -8.53 -12.21
N VAL A 49 12.31 -9.00 -13.19
CA VAL A 49 13.35 -8.22 -13.85
C VAL A 49 12.79 -6.97 -14.56
N SER A 50 11.60 -7.09 -15.17
CA SER A 50 10.97 -5.94 -15.86
C SER A 50 10.54 -4.86 -14.87
N ARG A 51 9.91 -5.26 -13.75
CA ARG A 51 9.54 -4.35 -12.65
C ARG A 51 10.77 -3.69 -12.04
N ARG A 52 11.82 -4.46 -11.73
CA ARG A 52 13.08 -3.95 -11.20
C ARG A 52 13.68 -2.89 -12.13
N ARG A 53 13.81 -3.19 -13.43
CA ARG A 53 14.35 -2.23 -14.42
C ARG A 53 13.53 -0.95 -14.51
N LEU A 54 12.20 -1.07 -14.46
CA LEU A 54 11.29 0.09 -14.45
C LEU A 54 11.54 0.96 -13.21
N LEU A 55 11.56 0.37 -12.02
CA LEU A 55 11.80 1.08 -10.77
C LEU A 55 13.19 1.72 -10.70
N ASP A 56 14.22 1.02 -11.18
CA ASP A 56 15.58 1.56 -11.26
C ASP A 56 15.68 2.76 -12.21
N ALA A 57 14.96 2.73 -13.34
CA ALA A 57 14.88 3.86 -14.27
C ALA A 57 14.12 5.05 -13.66
N LEU A 58 12.98 4.79 -13.02
CA LEU A 58 12.18 5.82 -12.34
C LEU A 58 12.96 6.45 -11.18
N ALA A 59 13.65 5.67 -10.36
CA ALA A 59 14.45 6.18 -9.25
C ALA A 59 15.52 7.18 -9.73
N ARG A 60 16.16 6.88 -10.86
CA ARG A 60 17.13 7.80 -11.49
C ARG A 60 16.46 9.05 -12.05
N ALA A 61 15.40 8.89 -12.85
CA ALA A 61 14.73 10.01 -13.51
C ALA A 61 14.06 10.96 -12.51
N LEU A 62 13.56 10.44 -11.39
CA LEU A 62 12.98 11.20 -10.29
C LEU A 62 14.04 11.79 -9.34
N GLY A 63 15.35 11.57 -9.58
CA GLY A 63 16.39 12.05 -8.66
C GLY A 63 16.25 11.51 -7.24
N GLY A 64 15.80 10.26 -7.09
CA GLY A 64 15.55 9.60 -5.81
C GLY A 64 14.17 9.87 -5.18
N ARG A 65 13.31 10.69 -5.79
CA ARG A 65 11.94 10.99 -5.30
C ARG A 65 10.93 9.88 -5.64
N LEU A 66 11.32 8.63 -5.42
CA LEU A 66 10.50 7.44 -5.56
C LEU A 66 10.44 6.70 -4.24
N ALA A 67 9.25 6.43 -3.72
CA ALA A 67 9.05 5.57 -2.57
C ALA A 67 8.03 4.46 -2.85
N VAL A 68 8.30 3.25 -2.37
CA VAL A 68 7.31 2.18 -2.29
C VAL A 68 6.65 2.21 -0.92
N VAL A 69 5.31 2.19 -0.87
CA VAL A 69 4.51 2.33 0.35
C VAL A 69 3.55 1.15 0.43
N SER A 70 3.85 0.16 1.25
CA SER A 70 3.14 -1.13 1.26
C SER A 70 2.83 -1.66 2.66
N GLY A 71 1.86 -2.57 2.75
CA GLY A 71 1.57 -3.35 3.96
C GLY A 71 2.55 -4.49 4.24
N ARG A 72 3.48 -4.78 3.32
CA ARG A 72 4.49 -5.82 3.50
C ARG A 72 5.56 -5.43 4.51
N ALA A 73 6.21 -6.43 5.10
CA ALA A 73 7.42 -6.21 5.91
C ALA A 73 8.58 -5.68 5.04
N LEU A 74 9.47 -4.89 5.64
CA LEU A 74 10.59 -4.27 4.92
C LEU A 74 11.49 -5.31 4.22
N ALA A 75 11.83 -6.40 4.91
CA ALA A 75 12.66 -7.47 4.36
C ALA A 75 12.00 -8.16 3.15
N ASP A 76 10.66 -8.31 3.16
CA ASP A 76 9.93 -8.87 2.03
C ASP A 76 9.92 -7.92 0.84
N LEU A 77 9.75 -6.61 1.08
CA LEU A 77 9.88 -5.59 0.03
C LEU A 77 11.27 -5.61 -0.61
N ASP A 78 12.34 -5.68 0.17
CA ASP A 78 13.70 -5.78 -0.36
C ASP A 78 13.89 -7.03 -1.23
N ARG A 79 13.37 -8.18 -0.79
CA ARG A 79 13.39 -9.43 -1.55
C ARG A 79 12.61 -9.34 -2.87
N VAL A 80 11.41 -8.76 -2.85
CA VAL A 80 10.52 -8.71 -4.02
C VAL A 80 10.96 -7.65 -5.02
N LEU A 81 11.41 -6.50 -4.54
CA LEU A 81 11.76 -5.37 -5.40
C LEU A 81 13.12 -5.54 -6.08
N GLU A 82 14.12 -6.05 -5.37
CA GLU A 82 15.52 -6.15 -5.85
C GLU A 82 15.99 -4.89 -6.61
N SER A 83 15.48 -3.73 -6.22
CA SER A 83 15.60 -2.46 -6.95
C SER A 83 16.43 -1.44 -6.18
N ARG A 84 16.75 -0.33 -6.87
CA ARG A 84 17.44 0.84 -6.28
C ARG A 84 16.48 1.82 -5.58
N VAL A 85 15.24 1.40 -5.30
CA VAL A 85 14.32 2.22 -4.52
C VAL A 85 14.83 2.29 -3.09
N ALA A 86 15.40 3.43 -2.72
CA ALA A 86 15.96 3.65 -1.40
C ALA A 86 14.85 3.89 -0.36
N ALA A 87 13.88 4.73 -0.69
CA ALA A 87 12.80 5.11 0.21
C ALA A 87 11.67 4.07 0.19
N ILE A 88 11.36 3.49 1.35
CA ILE A 88 10.31 2.48 1.52
C ILE A 88 9.52 2.79 2.78
N ALA A 89 8.19 2.73 2.70
CA ALA A 89 7.32 2.62 3.86
C ALA A 89 6.69 1.23 3.89
N ALA A 90 7.08 0.44 4.87
CA ALA A 90 6.64 -0.92 5.12
C ALA A 90 5.61 -0.96 6.26
N VAL A 91 4.87 -2.07 6.37
CA VAL A 91 3.85 -2.30 7.40
C VAL A 91 2.91 -1.10 7.50
N HIS A 92 2.37 -0.67 6.35
CA HIS A 92 1.46 0.49 6.22
C HIS A 92 2.01 1.83 6.72
N GLY A 93 3.34 1.99 6.82
CA GLY A 93 3.98 3.21 7.31
C GLY A 93 4.59 3.11 8.71
N LEU A 94 4.38 2.00 9.43
CA LEU A 94 4.97 1.77 10.75
C LEU A 94 6.50 1.63 10.72
N VAL A 95 7.04 1.15 9.60
CA VAL A 95 8.49 1.08 9.35
C VAL A 95 8.81 1.89 8.11
N ARG A 96 9.67 2.88 8.22
CA ARG A 96 10.06 3.72 7.09
C ARG A 96 11.59 3.72 6.92
N ARG A 97 12.06 3.31 5.75
CA ARG A 97 13.44 3.52 5.32
C ARG A 97 13.50 4.80 4.51
N THR A 98 14.25 5.77 4.97
CA THR A 98 14.45 7.08 4.33
C THR A 98 15.35 6.95 3.10
N ALA A 99 15.41 7.98 2.25
CA ALA A 99 16.23 7.96 1.05
C ALA A 99 17.74 7.83 1.33
N ASP A 100 18.19 8.26 2.51
CA ASP A 100 19.58 8.10 2.99
C ASP A 100 19.85 6.74 3.68
N GLY A 101 18.83 5.86 3.71
CA GLY A 101 18.93 4.50 4.25
C GLY A 101 18.67 4.36 5.75
N ARG A 102 18.36 5.43 6.47
CA ARG A 102 18.00 5.37 7.89
C ARG A 102 16.64 4.69 8.05
N ILE A 103 16.52 3.79 9.04
CA ILE A 103 15.26 3.14 9.39
C ILE A 103 14.62 3.86 10.56
N VAL A 104 13.36 4.25 10.38
CA VAL A 104 12.49 4.85 11.40
C VAL A 104 11.35 3.87 11.67
N THR A 105 11.19 3.46 12.93
CA THR A 105 10.14 2.53 13.34
C THR A 105 9.21 3.26 14.30
N ALA A 106 7.91 3.18 14.05
CA ALA A 106 6.87 3.74 14.90
C ALA A 106 6.21 2.63 15.73
N GLY A 107 6.17 2.81 17.04
CA GLY A 107 5.61 1.83 17.99
C GLY A 107 6.60 0.73 18.37
N ASP A 108 6.17 -0.08 19.34
CA ASP A 108 6.82 -1.32 19.71
C ASP A 108 5.97 -2.52 19.30
N GLY A 109 6.61 -3.62 18.95
CA GLY A 109 5.95 -4.88 18.60
C GLY A 109 5.51 -5.72 19.81
N GLY A 110 5.59 -5.18 21.03
CA GLY A 110 5.52 -5.96 22.26
C GLY A 110 4.29 -6.87 22.42
N ARG A 111 3.14 -6.46 21.87
CA ARG A 111 1.90 -7.25 21.95
C ARG A 111 1.56 -8.02 20.68
N ILE A 112 2.30 -7.83 19.60
CA ILE A 112 2.09 -8.54 18.35
C ILE A 112 2.33 -10.04 18.52
N GLY A 113 3.26 -10.45 19.38
CA GLY A 113 3.51 -11.85 19.70
C GLY A 113 2.29 -12.59 20.24
N GLU A 114 1.49 -11.93 21.09
CA GLU A 114 0.24 -12.48 21.62
C GLU A 114 -0.80 -12.65 20.52
N ALA A 115 -0.94 -11.66 19.64
CA ALA A 115 -1.84 -11.74 18.49
C ALA A 115 -1.43 -12.85 17.50
N LEU A 116 -0.12 -12.99 17.23
CA LEU A 116 0.42 -14.08 16.41
C LEU A 116 0.10 -15.45 17.01
N GLY A 117 0.23 -15.61 18.33
CA GLY A 117 -0.14 -16.84 19.03
C GLY A 117 -1.60 -17.20 18.81
N ALA A 118 -2.51 -16.23 18.96
CA ALA A 118 -3.95 -16.43 18.77
C ALA A 118 -4.30 -16.72 17.31
N PHE A 119 -3.69 -16.03 16.34
CA PHE A 119 -3.88 -16.31 14.92
C PHE A 119 -3.37 -17.69 14.51
N ARG A 120 -2.21 -18.11 15.03
CA ARG A 120 -1.67 -19.46 14.80
C ARG A 120 -2.56 -20.55 15.38
N ALA A 121 -3.18 -20.31 16.55
CA ALA A 121 -4.13 -21.25 17.14
C ALA A 121 -5.37 -21.43 16.24
N LEU A 122 -5.95 -20.34 15.71
CA LEU A 122 -7.06 -20.41 14.76
C LEU A 122 -6.65 -21.10 13.45
N ALA A 123 -5.50 -20.74 12.88
CA ALA A 123 -4.99 -21.34 11.65
C ALA A 123 -4.61 -22.82 11.81
N GLY A 124 -4.31 -23.27 13.02
CA GLY A 124 -4.08 -24.70 13.32
C GLY A 124 -5.32 -25.57 13.11
N ALA A 125 -6.52 -25.00 13.20
CA ALA A 125 -7.78 -25.68 12.95
C ALA A 125 -8.21 -25.67 11.47
N ASP A 126 -7.66 -24.76 10.64
CA ASP A 126 -8.02 -24.62 9.22
C ASP A 126 -6.77 -24.35 8.37
N ARG A 127 -6.39 -25.34 7.55
CA ARG A 127 -5.23 -25.27 6.63
C ARG A 127 -5.37 -24.21 5.50
N GLY A 128 -6.55 -23.64 5.31
CA GLY A 128 -6.79 -22.55 4.37
C GLY A 128 -6.38 -21.19 4.92
N LEU A 129 -6.17 -21.09 6.24
CA LEU A 129 -5.68 -19.87 6.89
C LEU A 129 -4.17 -19.81 6.86
N LEU A 130 -3.62 -18.61 6.60
CA LEU A 130 -2.18 -18.35 6.62
C LEU A 130 -1.89 -17.18 7.55
N VAL A 131 -1.00 -17.38 8.50
CA VAL A 131 -0.52 -16.32 9.42
C VAL A 131 0.79 -15.73 8.89
N GLU A 132 0.86 -14.41 8.83
CA GLU A 132 2.07 -13.66 8.45
C GLU A 132 2.51 -12.78 9.62
N ASP A 133 3.78 -12.88 9.99
CA ASP A 133 4.45 -12.03 10.98
C ASP A 133 5.19 -10.89 10.26
N LYS A 134 4.80 -9.64 10.55
CA LYS A 134 5.43 -8.43 9.97
C LYS A 134 6.20 -7.62 11.01
N GLY A 135 6.44 -8.19 12.19
CA GLY A 135 7.11 -7.55 13.32
C GLY A 135 6.21 -6.57 14.10
N LEU A 136 5.71 -5.52 13.46
CA LEU A 136 4.77 -4.54 14.04
C LEU A 136 3.30 -4.80 13.68
N ALA A 137 3.03 -5.87 12.96
CA ALA A 137 1.70 -6.34 12.61
C ALA A 137 1.67 -7.85 12.51
N ALA A 138 0.50 -8.44 12.74
CA ALA A 138 0.17 -9.83 12.48
C ALA A 138 -0.99 -9.86 11.49
N ALA A 139 -0.82 -10.57 10.36
CA ALA A 139 -1.86 -10.73 9.37
C ALA A 139 -2.38 -12.16 9.35
N LEU A 140 -3.69 -12.31 9.14
CA LEU A 140 -4.38 -13.58 8.98
C LEU A 140 -5.08 -13.58 7.63
N HIS A 141 -4.52 -14.32 6.68
CA HIS A 141 -5.06 -14.47 5.33
C HIS A 141 -6.07 -15.60 5.29
N TYR A 142 -7.25 -15.32 4.75
CA TYR A 142 -8.35 -16.28 4.60
C TYR A 142 -8.82 -16.46 3.15
N ARG A 143 -8.00 -16.05 2.15
CA ARG A 143 -8.30 -16.21 0.72
C ARG A 143 -8.58 -17.66 0.31
N ARG A 144 -7.96 -18.63 0.97
CA ARG A 144 -8.13 -20.07 0.73
C ARG A 144 -9.19 -20.72 1.66
N ALA A 145 -9.75 -19.93 2.59
CA ALA A 145 -10.82 -20.31 3.52
C ALA A 145 -11.79 -19.13 3.68
N PRO A 146 -12.51 -18.71 2.62
CA PRO A 146 -13.35 -17.51 2.66
C PRO A 146 -14.48 -17.60 3.70
N ASP A 147 -14.95 -18.79 4.02
CA ASP A 147 -15.98 -19.03 5.04
C ASP A 147 -15.49 -18.72 6.47
N ALA A 148 -14.18 -18.68 6.70
CA ALA A 148 -13.59 -18.30 7.98
C ALA A 148 -13.52 -16.78 8.18
N ALA A 149 -13.94 -15.96 7.22
CA ALA A 149 -13.78 -14.49 7.24
C ALA A 149 -14.38 -13.85 8.51
N GLU A 150 -15.56 -14.26 8.93
CA GLU A 150 -16.22 -13.73 10.14
C GLU A 150 -15.42 -14.08 11.39
N ALA A 151 -15.03 -15.33 11.56
CA ALA A 151 -14.22 -15.78 12.70
C ALA A 151 -12.86 -15.04 12.77
N CYS A 152 -12.24 -14.78 11.62
CA CYS A 152 -11.00 -14.02 11.53
C CYS A 152 -11.18 -12.56 11.97
N ARG A 153 -12.25 -11.88 11.50
CA ARG A 153 -12.56 -10.50 11.91
C ARG A 153 -12.89 -10.39 13.39
N ASP A 154 -13.70 -11.31 13.91
CA ASP A 154 -14.07 -11.35 15.34
C ASP A 154 -12.84 -11.53 16.22
N LEU A 155 -11.94 -12.46 15.86
CA LEU A 155 -10.71 -12.67 16.60
C LEU A 155 -9.82 -11.40 16.55
N ALA A 156 -9.63 -10.83 15.38
CA ALA A 156 -8.84 -9.61 15.22
C ALA A 156 -9.41 -8.44 16.03
N GLY A 157 -10.73 -8.26 16.02
CA GLY A 157 -11.41 -7.22 16.80
C GLY A 157 -11.20 -7.38 18.31
N ARG A 158 -11.36 -8.62 18.83
CA ARG A 158 -11.08 -8.91 20.25
C ARG A 158 -9.62 -8.67 20.62
N LEU A 159 -8.69 -9.12 19.78
CA LEU A 159 -7.24 -8.90 20.02
C LEU A 159 -6.90 -7.41 20.02
N ALA A 160 -7.42 -6.65 19.05
CA ALA A 160 -7.19 -5.22 18.98
C ALA A 160 -7.69 -4.50 20.23
N ALA A 161 -8.92 -4.80 20.68
CA ALA A 161 -9.49 -4.21 21.89
C ALA A 161 -8.70 -4.55 23.15
N ASN A 162 -8.29 -5.82 23.31
CA ASN A 162 -7.61 -6.28 24.53
C ASN A 162 -6.14 -5.86 24.59
N LEU A 163 -5.47 -5.75 23.44
CA LEU A 163 -4.04 -5.50 23.32
C LEU A 163 -3.71 -4.04 22.95
N GLY A 164 -4.71 -3.18 22.75
CA GLY A 164 -4.48 -1.80 22.31
C GLY A 164 -3.88 -1.72 20.91
N LEU A 165 -4.22 -2.69 20.03
CA LEU A 165 -3.81 -2.74 18.63
C LEU A 165 -4.88 -2.11 17.73
N THR A 166 -4.54 -1.88 16.48
CA THR A 166 -5.45 -1.39 15.44
C THR A 166 -5.76 -2.49 14.44
N VAL A 167 -7.06 -2.68 14.11
CA VAL A 167 -7.47 -3.58 13.02
C VAL A 167 -7.27 -2.88 11.69
N GLN A 168 -6.71 -3.59 10.71
CA GLN A 168 -6.60 -3.19 9.32
C GLN A 168 -7.22 -4.29 8.46
N GLU A 169 -8.26 -3.95 7.69
CA GLU A 169 -8.87 -4.85 6.71
C GLU A 169 -8.19 -4.67 5.34
N GLY A 170 -8.00 -5.78 4.64
CA GLY A 170 -7.54 -5.83 3.26
C GLY A 170 -8.30 -6.87 2.45
N ASP A 171 -7.92 -7.09 1.19
CA ASP A 171 -8.57 -8.06 0.31
C ASP A 171 -8.26 -9.50 0.75
N MET A 172 -9.24 -10.14 1.39
CA MET A 172 -9.16 -11.52 1.95
C MET A 172 -8.08 -11.69 3.01
N VAL A 173 -7.80 -10.63 3.76
CA VAL A 173 -6.87 -10.60 4.89
C VAL A 173 -7.39 -9.68 5.97
N ILE A 174 -7.19 -10.04 7.22
CA ILE A 174 -7.37 -9.17 8.38
C ILE A 174 -6.04 -9.06 9.12
N GLU A 175 -5.69 -7.86 9.52
CA GLU A 175 -4.44 -7.58 10.19
C GLU A 175 -4.68 -6.86 11.51
N VAL A 176 -3.92 -7.19 12.52
CA VAL A 176 -3.78 -6.36 13.73
C VAL A 176 -2.39 -5.79 13.77
N LYS A 177 -2.27 -4.50 14.02
CA LYS A 177 -1.00 -3.77 13.98
C LYS A 177 -0.82 -2.84 15.16
N ALA A 178 0.41 -2.51 15.49
CA ALA A 178 0.72 -1.46 16.46
C ALA A 178 0.03 -0.15 16.03
N PRO A 179 -0.51 0.64 16.98
CA PRO A 179 -1.01 1.97 16.67
C PRO A 179 0.14 2.86 16.17
N GLY A 180 -0.16 3.73 15.21
CA GLY A 180 0.86 4.62 14.66
C GLY A 180 0.51 5.12 13.26
N PRO A 181 1.52 5.58 12.49
CA PRO A 181 1.34 6.13 11.16
C PRO A 181 0.71 5.13 10.18
N ASP A 182 0.06 5.67 9.16
CA ASP A 182 -0.48 4.97 8.01
C ASP A 182 0.26 5.35 6.71
N LYS A 183 -0.23 4.88 5.55
CA LYS A 183 0.36 5.21 4.25
C LYS A 183 0.34 6.72 3.96
N GLY A 184 -0.69 7.44 4.41
CA GLY A 184 -0.77 8.90 4.26
C GLY A 184 0.27 9.63 5.11
N ALA A 185 0.42 9.23 6.37
CA ALA A 185 1.44 9.78 7.26
C ALA A 185 2.86 9.51 6.73
N ALA A 186 3.08 8.35 6.09
CA ALA A 186 4.35 8.06 5.43
C ALA A 186 4.63 9.01 4.26
N VAL A 187 3.63 9.32 3.43
CA VAL A 187 3.75 10.33 2.35
C VAL A 187 4.13 11.69 2.92
N VAL A 188 3.41 12.17 3.94
CA VAL A 188 3.69 13.46 4.58
C VAL A 188 5.12 13.50 5.12
N ALA A 189 5.57 12.42 5.77
CA ALA A 189 6.92 12.33 6.33
C ALA A 189 8.00 12.38 5.23
N PHE A 190 7.83 11.66 4.12
CA PHE A 190 8.76 11.72 3.00
C PHE A 190 8.78 13.11 2.35
N MET A 191 7.62 13.73 2.15
CA MET A 191 7.52 15.07 1.54
C MET A 191 8.16 16.17 2.39
N ALA A 192 8.41 15.94 3.68
CA ALA A 192 9.15 16.84 4.55
C ALA A 192 10.69 16.66 4.46
N GLU A 193 11.17 15.64 3.76
CA GLU A 193 12.59 15.24 3.72
C GLU A 193 13.18 15.34 2.30
N THR A 194 14.49 15.56 2.21
CA THR A 194 15.24 15.44 0.95
C THR A 194 15.30 13.96 0.53
N PRO A 195 15.10 13.63 -0.77
CA PRO A 195 14.97 14.54 -1.91
C PRO A 195 13.54 14.96 -2.27
N PHE A 196 12.51 14.53 -1.53
CA PHE A 196 11.10 14.70 -1.87
C PHE A 196 10.57 16.12 -1.68
N ALA A 197 11.16 16.88 -0.76
CA ALA A 197 10.69 18.23 -0.40
C ALA A 197 10.63 19.16 -1.63
N GLY A 198 9.51 19.90 -1.74
CA GLY A 198 9.27 20.83 -2.84
C GLY A 198 8.70 20.22 -4.13
N ALA A 199 8.63 18.88 -4.25
CA ALA A 199 8.02 18.21 -5.39
C ALA A 199 6.50 18.08 -5.22
N THR A 200 5.78 17.78 -6.30
CA THR A 200 4.34 17.47 -6.26
C THR A 200 4.13 15.96 -6.01
N PRO A 201 3.48 15.54 -4.94
CA PRO A 201 3.29 14.11 -4.66
C PRO A 201 2.24 13.48 -5.58
N VAL A 202 2.58 12.32 -6.13
CA VAL A 202 1.68 11.46 -6.91
C VAL A 202 1.66 10.09 -6.23
N PHE A 203 0.48 9.61 -5.85
CA PHE A 203 0.32 8.32 -5.19
C PHE A 203 -0.45 7.34 -6.08
N LEU A 204 0.12 6.16 -6.33
CA LEU A 204 -0.54 5.04 -7.01
C LEU A 204 -0.89 3.95 -6.00
N GLY A 205 -2.13 3.45 -6.06
CA GLY A 205 -2.60 2.38 -5.18
C GLY A 205 -3.88 1.74 -5.68
N ASP A 206 -4.26 0.58 -5.13
CA ASP A 206 -5.45 -0.19 -5.55
C ASP A 206 -6.42 -0.48 -4.40
N ASP A 207 -5.95 -0.49 -3.14
CA ASP A 207 -6.71 -0.95 -1.97
C ASP A 207 -7.23 0.23 -1.11
N LEU A 208 -8.11 -0.10 -0.16
CA LEU A 208 -8.67 0.85 0.82
C LEU A 208 -7.59 1.52 1.68
N THR A 209 -6.49 0.82 1.94
CA THR A 209 -5.36 1.38 2.70
C THR A 209 -4.67 2.53 1.97
N ASP A 210 -4.80 2.59 0.62
CA ASP A 210 -4.21 3.63 -0.21
C ASP A 210 -4.99 4.94 -0.19
N GLU A 211 -6.25 4.92 0.27
CA GLU A 211 -7.05 6.14 0.38
C GLU A 211 -6.36 7.21 1.22
N ARG A 212 -5.69 6.81 2.31
CA ARG A 212 -4.88 7.73 3.12
C ARG A 212 -3.71 8.33 2.34
N GLY A 213 -3.09 7.54 1.44
CA GLY A 213 -2.06 8.02 0.52
C GLY A 213 -2.62 9.02 -0.51
N PHE A 214 -3.80 8.74 -1.08
CA PHE A 214 -4.48 9.66 -2.00
C PHE A 214 -4.89 10.97 -1.32
N GLU A 215 -5.46 10.90 -0.12
CA GLU A 215 -5.83 12.06 0.70
C GLU A 215 -4.60 12.92 1.00
N ALA A 216 -3.50 12.32 1.45
CA ALA A 216 -2.26 13.02 1.76
C ALA A 216 -1.64 13.68 0.52
N ALA A 217 -1.58 12.96 -0.61
CA ALA A 217 -1.07 13.52 -1.86
C ALA A 217 -1.90 14.75 -2.29
N ARG A 218 -3.23 14.67 -2.21
CA ARG A 218 -4.11 15.81 -2.53
C ARG A 218 -3.92 16.99 -1.58
N ALA A 219 -3.83 16.74 -0.28
CA ALA A 219 -3.62 17.78 0.72
C ALA A 219 -2.30 18.55 0.51
N LEU A 220 -1.30 17.90 -0.11
CA LEU A 220 0.00 18.48 -0.45
C LEU A 220 0.06 19.03 -1.89
N GLY A 221 -1.09 19.23 -2.55
CA GLY A 221 -1.17 19.82 -3.89
C GLY A 221 -0.91 18.86 -5.05
N GLY A 222 -0.82 17.55 -4.77
CA GLY A 222 -0.68 16.50 -5.75
C GLY A 222 -1.98 15.73 -6.02
N TYR A 223 -1.87 14.45 -6.37
CA TYR A 223 -3.03 13.63 -6.70
C TYR A 223 -2.79 12.13 -6.48
N GLY A 224 -3.92 11.42 -6.28
CA GLY A 224 -4.00 9.97 -6.27
C GLY A 224 -4.39 9.39 -7.63
N VAL A 225 -3.88 8.21 -7.94
CA VAL A 225 -4.23 7.39 -9.11
C VAL A 225 -4.63 6.01 -8.61
N ILE A 226 -5.92 5.66 -8.72
CA ILE A 226 -6.39 4.33 -8.36
C ILE A 226 -6.09 3.34 -9.49
N VAL A 227 -5.61 2.15 -9.15
CA VAL A 227 -5.38 1.04 -10.07
C VAL A 227 -6.44 -0.04 -9.86
N GLY A 228 -7.04 -0.55 -10.94
CA GLY A 228 -8.01 -1.64 -10.87
C GLY A 228 -9.44 -1.21 -10.61
N ARG A 229 -10.12 -1.89 -9.68
CA ARG A 229 -11.58 -1.80 -9.51
C ARG A 229 -12.05 -0.41 -9.06
N ARG A 230 -13.16 0.02 -9.66
CA ARG A 230 -13.87 1.24 -9.25
C ARG A 230 -14.48 1.06 -7.86
N ARG A 231 -14.32 2.06 -7.02
CA ARG A 231 -14.93 2.21 -5.69
C ARG A 231 -14.96 3.69 -5.33
N PRO A 232 -15.71 4.12 -4.32
CA PRO A 232 -15.56 5.46 -3.77
C PRO A 232 -14.09 5.69 -3.38
N THR A 233 -13.47 6.77 -3.89
CA THR A 233 -12.03 7.01 -3.73
C THR A 233 -11.70 8.50 -3.70
N ALA A 234 -10.65 8.85 -2.96
CA ALA A 234 -10.04 10.16 -2.97
C ALA A 234 -9.10 10.37 -4.17
N ALA A 235 -8.79 9.33 -4.97
CA ALA A 235 -8.01 9.45 -6.19
C ALA A 235 -8.73 10.34 -7.22
N LEU A 236 -7.95 11.08 -8.02
CA LEU A 236 -8.47 11.93 -9.11
C LEU A 236 -8.47 11.23 -10.46
N TYR A 237 -7.66 10.18 -10.60
CA TYR A 237 -7.44 9.46 -11.85
C TYR A 237 -7.52 7.96 -11.62
N ALA A 238 -7.74 7.19 -12.70
CA ALA A 238 -7.77 5.75 -12.65
C ALA A 238 -6.98 5.11 -13.80
N LEU A 239 -6.39 3.96 -13.50
CA LEU A 239 -5.77 3.04 -14.44
C LEU A 239 -6.45 1.68 -14.31
N ALA A 240 -6.60 0.95 -15.42
CA ALA A 240 -7.41 -0.26 -15.45
C ALA A 240 -6.85 -1.41 -14.59
N ASP A 241 -5.53 -1.55 -14.57
CA ASP A 241 -4.82 -2.65 -13.91
C ASP A 241 -3.33 -2.36 -13.77
N VAL A 242 -2.58 -3.32 -13.21
CA VAL A 242 -1.11 -3.28 -13.05
C VAL A 242 -0.40 -3.06 -14.38
N VAL A 243 -0.89 -3.65 -15.49
CA VAL A 243 -0.28 -3.50 -16.81
C VAL A 243 -0.40 -2.05 -17.29
N ALA A 244 -1.59 -1.45 -17.13
CA ALA A 244 -1.84 -0.06 -17.45
C ALA A 244 -1.01 0.89 -16.58
N ALA A 245 -0.85 0.59 -15.28
CA ALA A 245 0.00 1.35 -14.36
C ALA A 245 1.46 1.33 -14.81
N GLN A 246 2.01 0.16 -15.08
CA GLN A 246 3.38 0.03 -15.58
C GLN A 246 3.58 0.69 -16.95
N ALA A 247 2.59 0.61 -17.86
CA ALA A 247 2.64 1.27 -19.16
C ALA A 247 2.64 2.80 -19.03
N TRP A 248 1.83 3.34 -18.11
CA TRP A 248 1.81 4.78 -17.81
C TRP A 248 3.15 5.26 -17.26
N LEU A 249 3.78 4.51 -16.35
CA LEU A 249 5.11 4.81 -15.81
C LEU A 249 6.21 4.75 -16.89
N ARG A 250 6.13 3.80 -17.84
CA ARG A 250 7.08 3.75 -18.98
C ARG A 250 6.92 4.96 -19.89
N ARG A 251 5.67 5.34 -20.23
CA ARG A 251 5.43 6.57 -21.00
C ARG A 251 5.97 7.82 -20.32
N ALA A 252 5.90 7.88 -18.99
CA ALA A 252 6.50 8.98 -18.25
C ALA A 252 8.03 9.03 -18.43
N LEU A 253 8.72 7.88 -18.45
CA LEU A 253 10.15 7.81 -18.73
C LEU A 253 10.52 8.19 -20.16
N GLU A 254 9.66 7.86 -21.14
CA GLU A 254 9.88 8.17 -22.57
C GLU A 254 9.66 9.66 -22.89
N ALA A 255 8.81 10.34 -22.10
CA ALA A 255 8.44 11.73 -22.31
C ALA A 255 9.37 12.75 -21.58
N ASN A 256 10.26 12.29 -20.73
CA ASN A 256 11.17 13.09 -19.90
C ASN A 256 12.63 12.70 -20.12
#